data_e2b8193c564d80a2c829a558a1b6c5c3
#
_entry.id   e2b8193c564d80a2c829a558a1b6c5c3
#
_cell.length_a   1.000
_cell.length_b   1.000
_cell.length_c   1.000
_cell.angle_alpha   90.00
_cell.angle_beta   90.00
_cell.angle_gamma   90.00
#
_symmetry.space_group_name_H-M   'P 1'
#
loop_
_entity.id
_entity.type
_entity.pdbx_description
1 polymer ?
#
loop_
_entity_poly.entity_id
_entity_poly.type
_entity_poly.pdbx_seq_one_letter_code
_entity_poly.pdbx_strand_id
1 'polypeptide(L)'
;MKDIIINNEIQALIQELDVPDSKYEQATKRYNSIANYIKNSELNSNRPDIYLQGSFKLGTAVRPLTDDGSYDIDIVCNFTALRRENQSQFSLKYDLGEVVKSYAKAQSMSNNPEESKRCWTLKYVDENNFYIDILPSVPLNEKDDGFIAITDKTHDAYFETTSNWETSNPKGYATWFRDISRFSIYQTEVAKRFYASIEKVPEYKVRTPLQRIVQLLKRHAEVCFEEDFEHKPSSIIITTLAAKQYQSASTYHSDFMDIINYIIEHLEDSIEFRDGKPCVYNPVNKAEVLSNKWDKDSSYFEAFEKWLEQLKLDFNVGNNNLSYLDKINCIRKSLFKKIGDQFPVVNVNSISHHQNSKWRELLIKDVSIKTSYLHKGFRWKDIKSGTILNKHGSLKFEVQASGLQDYDIWWQVTNTGREAELANSLRGDFYGSELVKGRRVRKESTLYTGRHYVEAYLVKNGVCYGKSNPFEIIITDKFSIDFVR
;
A
#
# COMPACT_ATOMS: atom_id res chain seq x y z
N MET A 1 -8.19 23.06 8.88
CA MET A 1 -7.48 21.77 9.00
C MET A 1 -6.05 22.06 9.37
N LYS A 2 -5.49 21.34 10.32
CA LYS A 2 -4.06 21.43 10.67
C LYS A 2 -3.24 20.86 9.51
N ASP A 3 -2.03 21.37 9.30
CA ASP A 3 -1.10 20.76 8.35
C ASP A 3 -0.71 19.39 8.88
N ILE A 4 -0.87 18.35 8.05
CA ILE A 4 -0.53 16.98 8.43
C ILE A 4 0.93 16.74 8.13
N ILE A 5 1.66 16.34 9.15
CA ILE A 5 3.10 16.08 9.09
C ILE A 5 3.30 14.62 8.69
N ILE A 6 3.95 14.39 7.56
CA ILE A 6 4.38 13.06 7.12
C ILE A 6 5.90 13.02 7.23
N ASN A 7 6.41 12.20 8.14
CA ASN A 7 7.86 12.09 8.34
C ASN A 7 8.53 11.38 7.17
N ASN A 8 9.81 11.65 6.96
CA ASN A 8 10.58 11.13 5.83
C ASN A 8 10.57 9.60 5.74
N GLU A 9 10.60 8.91 6.87
CA GLU A 9 10.62 7.44 6.96
C GLU A 9 9.32 6.83 6.44
N ILE A 10 8.17 7.36 6.86
CA ILE A 10 6.86 6.89 6.37
C ILE A 10 6.65 7.30 4.92
N GLN A 11 7.15 8.47 4.53
CA GLN A 11 7.09 8.93 3.13
C GLN A 11 7.85 7.97 2.21
N ALA A 12 9.05 7.54 2.59
CA ALA A 12 9.85 6.58 1.83
C ALA A 12 9.11 5.22 1.72
N LEU A 13 8.55 4.73 2.83
CA LEU A 13 7.76 3.50 2.85
C LEU A 13 6.58 3.55 1.86
N ILE A 14 5.84 4.66 1.88
CA ILE A 14 4.65 4.83 1.05
C ILE A 14 5.03 4.95 -0.44
N GLN A 15 6.15 5.58 -0.76
CA GLN A 15 6.63 5.72 -2.15
C GLN A 15 6.92 4.36 -2.81
N GLU A 16 7.30 3.35 -2.03
CA GLU A 16 7.48 1.98 -2.53
C GLU A 16 6.16 1.36 -3.05
N LEU A 17 5.00 1.85 -2.60
CA LEU A 17 3.67 1.42 -3.04
C LEU A 17 3.20 2.12 -4.32
N ASP A 18 3.87 3.18 -4.74
CA ASP A 18 3.42 3.98 -5.87
C ASP A 18 3.54 3.22 -7.19
N VAL A 19 2.53 3.42 -8.03
CA VAL A 19 2.58 3.02 -9.43
C VAL A 19 3.65 3.86 -10.13
N PRO A 20 4.65 3.27 -10.80
CA PRO A 20 5.68 4.01 -11.53
C PRO A 20 5.11 4.94 -12.59
N ASP A 21 5.73 6.09 -12.82
CA ASP A 21 5.30 7.07 -13.82
C ASP A 21 5.15 6.45 -15.22
N SER A 22 6.07 5.57 -15.61
CA SER A 22 5.99 4.85 -16.90
C SER A 22 4.74 3.99 -17.04
N LYS A 23 4.24 3.43 -15.92
CA LYS A 23 3.00 2.65 -15.89
C LYS A 23 1.76 3.55 -16.00
N TYR A 24 1.79 4.73 -15.39
CA TYR A 24 0.73 5.73 -15.59
C TYR A 24 0.65 6.19 -17.05
N GLU A 25 1.78 6.43 -17.70
CA GLU A 25 1.80 6.79 -19.11
C GLU A 25 1.23 5.67 -19.99
N GLN A 26 1.58 4.43 -19.72
CA GLN A 26 1.03 3.27 -20.43
C GLN A 26 -0.47 3.10 -20.18
N ALA A 27 -0.93 3.24 -18.92
CA ALA A 27 -2.34 3.23 -18.58
C ALA A 27 -3.11 4.30 -19.36
N THR A 28 -2.54 5.52 -19.43
CA THR A 28 -3.11 6.65 -20.19
C THR A 28 -3.23 6.34 -21.67
N LYS A 29 -2.16 5.79 -22.28
CA LYS A 29 -2.15 5.42 -23.71
C LYS A 29 -3.22 4.38 -24.01
N ARG A 30 -3.33 3.34 -23.19
CA ARG A 30 -4.31 2.25 -23.37
C ARG A 30 -5.74 2.75 -23.18
N TYR A 31 -5.99 3.51 -22.12
CA TYR A 31 -7.28 4.17 -21.91
C TYR A 31 -7.70 5.01 -23.10
N ASN A 32 -6.82 5.91 -23.58
CA ASN A 32 -7.13 6.78 -24.71
C ASN A 32 -7.36 5.96 -26.01
N SER A 33 -6.61 4.88 -26.22
CA SER A 33 -6.76 4.02 -27.39
C SER A 33 -8.13 3.38 -27.45
N ILE A 34 -8.56 2.70 -26.38
CA ILE A 34 -9.91 2.06 -26.36
C ILE A 34 -11.04 3.09 -26.35
N ALA A 35 -10.89 4.19 -25.58
CA ALA A 35 -11.91 5.23 -25.53
C ALA A 35 -12.14 5.89 -26.92
N ASN A 36 -11.06 6.19 -27.66
CA ASN A 36 -11.15 6.70 -29.02
C ASN A 36 -11.74 5.69 -29.98
N TYR A 37 -11.41 4.41 -29.85
CA TYR A 37 -11.99 3.36 -30.70
C TYR A 37 -13.50 3.25 -30.53
N ILE A 38 -13.99 3.23 -29.29
CA ILE A 38 -15.43 3.21 -28.99
C ILE A 38 -16.11 4.47 -29.54
N LYS A 39 -15.52 5.65 -29.35
CA LYS A 39 -16.06 6.92 -29.87
C LYS A 39 -16.10 7.01 -31.39
N ASN A 40 -15.30 6.25 -32.11
CA ASN A 40 -15.25 6.19 -33.56
C ASN A 40 -15.96 4.95 -34.14
N SER A 41 -16.62 4.15 -33.31
CA SER A 41 -17.42 3.00 -33.72
C SER A 41 -18.87 3.39 -34.07
N GLU A 42 -19.65 2.42 -34.48
CA GLU A 42 -21.12 2.53 -34.68
C GLU A 42 -21.84 3.02 -33.42
N LEU A 43 -21.28 2.77 -32.22
CA LEU A 43 -21.86 3.22 -30.97
C LEU A 43 -21.76 4.75 -30.73
N ASN A 44 -21.06 5.48 -31.59
CA ASN A 44 -20.96 6.94 -31.49
C ASN A 44 -22.35 7.63 -31.55
N SER A 45 -23.29 7.08 -32.29
CA SER A 45 -24.68 7.59 -32.35
C SER A 45 -25.33 7.62 -30.97
N ASN A 46 -24.93 6.74 -30.05
CA ASN A 46 -25.39 6.66 -28.67
C ASN A 46 -24.68 7.64 -27.72
N ARG A 47 -23.82 8.49 -28.23
CA ARG A 47 -23.07 9.53 -27.50
C ARG A 47 -22.35 9.00 -26.25
N PRO A 48 -21.36 8.11 -26.40
CA PRO A 48 -20.66 7.53 -25.28
C PRO A 48 -19.83 8.59 -24.52
N ASP A 49 -20.13 8.76 -23.24
CA ASP A 49 -19.33 9.48 -22.26
C ASP A 49 -18.43 8.48 -21.54
N ILE A 50 -17.12 8.51 -21.85
CA ILE A 50 -16.16 7.53 -21.37
C ILE A 50 -15.24 8.18 -20.36
N TYR A 51 -15.19 7.61 -19.15
CA TYR A 51 -14.39 8.16 -18.06
C TYR A 51 -13.86 7.08 -17.13
N LEU A 52 -12.78 7.43 -16.42
CA LEU A 52 -12.16 6.57 -15.42
C LEU A 52 -12.98 6.52 -14.13
N GLN A 53 -12.95 5.36 -13.49
CA GLN A 53 -13.39 5.15 -12.11
C GLN A 53 -12.33 4.38 -11.31
N GLY A 54 -12.67 3.92 -10.11
CA GLY A 54 -11.82 3.05 -9.31
C GLY A 54 -10.51 3.70 -8.86
N SER A 55 -9.51 2.87 -8.64
CA SER A 55 -8.27 3.27 -7.97
C SER A 55 -7.45 4.30 -8.74
N PHE A 56 -7.42 4.22 -10.06
CA PHE A 56 -6.73 5.21 -10.90
C PHE A 56 -7.41 6.59 -10.84
N LYS A 57 -8.74 6.63 -10.84
CA LYS A 57 -9.50 7.89 -10.70
C LYS A 57 -9.30 8.54 -9.32
N LEU A 58 -9.27 7.72 -8.27
CA LEU A 58 -9.13 8.18 -6.90
C LEU A 58 -7.68 8.48 -6.48
N GLY A 59 -6.68 8.09 -7.29
CA GLY A 59 -5.27 8.20 -6.94
C GLY A 59 -4.83 7.26 -5.83
N THR A 60 -5.53 6.15 -5.68
CA THR A 60 -5.27 5.12 -4.66
C THR A 60 -4.78 3.80 -5.27
N ALA A 61 -4.38 3.82 -6.54
CA ALA A 61 -3.75 2.67 -7.18
C ALA A 61 -2.43 2.32 -6.47
N VAL A 62 -2.19 1.03 -6.34
CA VAL A 62 -1.02 0.46 -5.67
C VAL A 62 -0.23 -0.36 -6.68
N ARG A 63 1.09 -0.31 -6.60
CA ARG A 63 1.97 -1.20 -7.35
C ARG A 63 1.63 -2.65 -6.98
N PRO A 64 1.52 -3.59 -7.93
CA PRO A 64 1.29 -5.00 -7.62
C PRO A 64 2.30 -5.56 -6.61
N LEU A 65 1.91 -6.59 -5.86
CA LEU A 65 2.76 -7.22 -4.85
C LEU A 65 3.95 -7.96 -5.47
N THR A 66 3.75 -8.52 -6.67
CA THR A 66 4.76 -9.23 -7.46
C THR A 66 4.94 -8.57 -8.82
N ASP A 67 6.09 -8.79 -9.46
CA ASP A 67 6.38 -8.22 -10.79
C ASP A 67 5.45 -8.77 -11.89
N ASP A 68 4.88 -9.96 -11.68
CA ASP A 68 3.88 -10.59 -12.58
C ASP A 68 2.44 -10.10 -12.30
N GLY A 69 2.25 -9.26 -11.29
CA GLY A 69 0.94 -8.71 -10.94
C GLY A 69 0.42 -7.72 -11.97
N SER A 70 -0.91 -7.53 -12.00
CA SER A 70 -1.59 -6.65 -12.96
C SER A 70 -1.96 -5.30 -12.35
N TYR A 71 -2.14 -4.32 -13.23
CA TYR A 71 -2.76 -3.03 -12.91
C TYR A 71 -4.17 -3.00 -13.48
N ASP A 72 -5.17 -2.73 -12.64
CA ASP A 72 -6.56 -2.69 -13.04
C ASP A 72 -7.01 -1.25 -13.32
N ILE A 73 -7.46 -1.01 -14.55
CA ILE A 73 -7.99 0.28 -15.00
C ILE A 73 -9.49 0.13 -15.18
N ASP A 74 -10.26 0.82 -14.36
CA ASP A 74 -11.71 0.79 -14.41
C ASP A 74 -12.24 1.96 -15.26
N ILE A 75 -13.05 1.65 -16.27
CA ILE A 75 -13.65 2.61 -17.21
C ILE A 75 -15.17 2.46 -17.18
N VAL A 76 -15.86 3.58 -17.13
CA VAL A 76 -17.30 3.63 -17.43
C VAL A 76 -17.49 4.07 -18.87
N CYS A 77 -18.33 3.35 -19.63
CA CYS A 77 -18.83 3.74 -20.92
C CYS A 77 -20.33 4.05 -20.80
N ASN A 78 -20.67 5.32 -20.57
CA ASN A 78 -22.04 5.77 -20.34
C ASN A 78 -22.66 6.29 -21.64
N PHE A 79 -23.64 5.58 -22.18
CA PHE A 79 -24.31 5.92 -23.42
C PHE A 79 -25.42 6.95 -23.20
N THR A 80 -25.09 8.23 -23.30
CA THR A 80 -25.97 9.34 -22.87
C THR A 80 -27.21 9.53 -23.70
N ALA A 81 -27.25 9.04 -24.93
CA ALA A 81 -28.44 9.06 -25.79
C ALA A 81 -29.41 7.91 -25.53
N LEU A 82 -29.01 6.89 -24.79
CA LEU A 82 -29.82 5.73 -24.46
C LEU A 82 -30.51 5.87 -23.10
N ARG A 83 -31.59 5.08 -22.92
CA ARG A 83 -32.35 4.99 -21.67
C ARG A 83 -32.64 3.52 -21.37
N ARG A 84 -32.61 3.15 -20.09
CA ARG A 84 -32.86 1.78 -19.62
C ARG A 84 -34.28 1.27 -19.97
N GLU A 85 -35.25 2.16 -20.14
CA GLU A 85 -36.60 1.84 -20.50
C GLU A 85 -36.75 1.38 -21.96
N ASN A 86 -35.74 1.61 -22.81
CA ASN A 86 -35.77 1.37 -24.25
C ASN A 86 -34.89 0.19 -24.69
N GLN A 87 -34.19 -0.45 -23.77
CA GLN A 87 -33.31 -1.56 -24.09
C GLN A 87 -33.07 -2.48 -22.89
N SER A 88 -32.59 -3.69 -23.15
CA SER A 88 -32.17 -4.62 -22.10
C SER A 88 -30.71 -4.38 -21.70
N GLN A 89 -30.34 -4.84 -20.50
CA GLN A 89 -28.94 -4.87 -20.07
C GLN A 89 -28.06 -5.72 -21.00
N PHE A 90 -28.65 -6.84 -21.47
CA PHE A 90 -28.03 -7.74 -22.43
C PHE A 90 -27.64 -7.02 -23.73
N SER A 91 -28.60 -6.32 -24.36
CA SER A 91 -28.34 -5.66 -25.66
C SER A 91 -27.23 -4.61 -25.52
N LEU A 92 -27.28 -3.76 -24.47
CA LEU A 92 -26.29 -2.76 -24.23
C LEU A 92 -24.89 -3.37 -24.03
N LYS A 93 -24.81 -4.43 -23.24
CA LYS A 93 -23.55 -5.10 -22.94
C LYS A 93 -23.02 -5.87 -24.14
N TYR A 94 -23.91 -6.49 -24.92
CA TYR A 94 -23.54 -7.20 -26.13
C TYR A 94 -22.98 -6.25 -27.20
N ASP A 95 -23.63 -5.13 -27.47
CA ASP A 95 -23.21 -4.15 -28.48
C ASP A 95 -21.82 -3.58 -28.15
N LEU A 96 -21.61 -3.21 -26.88
CA LEU A 96 -20.27 -2.78 -26.44
C LEU A 96 -19.25 -3.92 -26.58
N GLY A 97 -19.65 -5.14 -26.27
CA GLY A 97 -18.80 -6.32 -26.38
C GLY A 97 -18.28 -6.58 -27.79
N GLU A 98 -19.14 -6.42 -28.80
CA GLU A 98 -18.72 -6.57 -30.21
C GLU A 98 -17.69 -5.51 -30.61
N VAL A 99 -17.86 -4.26 -30.15
CA VAL A 99 -16.86 -3.19 -30.39
C VAL A 99 -15.55 -3.49 -29.64
N VAL A 100 -15.60 -3.96 -28.38
CA VAL A 100 -14.41 -4.33 -27.61
C VAL A 100 -13.65 -5.52 -28.22
N LYS A 101 -14.37 -6.53 -28.75
CA LYS A 101 -13.77 -7.65 -29.50
C LYS A 101 -13.12 -7.18 -30.81
N SER A 102 -13.79 -6.28 -31.54
CA SER A 102 -13.25 -5.68 -32.76
C SER A 102 -11.97 -4.87 -32.47
N TYR A 103 -11.96 -4.13 -31.37
CA TYR A 103 -10.75 -3.43 -30.91
C TYR A 103 -9.62 -4.39 -30.63
N ALA A 104 -9.84 -5.44 -29.85
CA ALA A 104 -8.82 -6.42 -29.51
C ALA A 104 -8.22 -7.06 -30.78
N LYS A 105 -9.06 -7.38 -31.77
CA LYS A 105 -8.62 -7.87 -33.09
C LYS A 105 -7.80 -6.82 -33.84
N ALA A 106 -8.24 -5.57 -33.88
CA ALA A 106 -7.53 -4.46 -34.55
C ALA A 106 -6.14 -4.18 -33.90
N GLN A 107 -6.03 -4.39 -32.58
CA GLN A 107 -4.78 -4.26 -31.84
C GLN A 107 -3.95 -5.54 -31.85
N SER A 108 -4.37 -6.60 -32.54
CA SER A 108 -3.68 -7.91 -32.56
C SER A 108 -3.41 -8.46 -31.16
N MET A 109 -4.36 -8.26 -30.24
CA MET A 109 -4.21 -8.74 -28.86
C MET A 109 -4.22 -10.28 -28.84
N SER A 110 -3.33 -10.87 -28.02
CA SER A 110 -3.21 -12.33 -27.90
C SER A 110 -4.39 -12.95 -27.15
N ASN A 111 -5.05 -12.18 -26.28
CA ASN A 111 -6.19 -12.65 -25.51
C ASN A 111 -7.50 -12.03 -26.02
N ASN A 112 -8.53 -12.87 -26.13
CA ASN A 112 -9.88 -12.38 -26.37
C ASN A 112 -10.40 -11.61 -25.16
N PRO A 113 -11.20 -10.55 -25.38
CA PRO A 113 -11.89 -9.88 -24.28
C PRO A 113 -12.83 -10.85 -23.53
N GLU A 114 -12.84 -10.75 -22.22
CA GLU A 114 -13.66 -11.58 -21.34
C GLU A 114 -14.90 -10.82 -20.85
N GLU A 115 -16.05 -11.48 -20.89
CA GLU A 115 -17.25 -10.94 -20.30
C GLU A 115 -17.32 -11.29 -18.81
N SER A 116 -17.11 -10.30 -17.96
CA SER A 116 -17.30 -10.43 -16.51
C SER A 116 -18.76 -10.16 -16.11
N LYS A 117 -19.07 -10.19 -14.81
CA LYS A 117 -20.42 -9.96 -14.29
C LYS A 117 -21.03 -8.63 -14.81
N ARG A 118 -20.26 -7.53 -14.72
CA ARG A 118 -20.72 -6.18 -15.06
C ARG A 118 -19.98 -5.57 -16.25
N CYS A 119 -18.74 -5.95 -16.48
CA CYS A 119 -17.82 -5.33 -17.41
C CYS A 119 -17.43 -6.24 -18.57
N TRP A 120 -16.78 -5.67 -19.57
CA TRP A 120 -15.89 -6.35 -20.49
C TRP A 120 -14.45 -6.08 -20.07
N THR A 121 -13.63 -7.13 -19.97
CA THR A 121 -12.23 -7.05 -19.53
C THR A 121 -11.29 -7.28 -20.70
N LEU A 122 -10.42 -6.31 -20.95
CA LEU A 122 -9.27 -6.41 -21.87
C LEU A 122 -8.01 -6.76 -21.09
N LYS A 123 -7.34 -7.84 -21.47
CA LYS A 123 -6.08 -8.29 -20.82
C LYS A 123 -4.89 -8.01 -21.74
N TYR A 124 -4.07 -7.04 -21.38
CA TYR A 124 -2.80 -6.77 -22.02
C TYR A 124 -1.71 -7.59 -21.35
N VAL A 125 -1.41 -8.76 -21.91
CA VAL A 125 -0.36 -9.69 -21.46
C VAL A 125 0.93 -9.38 -22.22
N ASP A 126 1.42 -8.18 -22.08
CA ASP A 126 2.78 -7.79 -22.43
C ASP A 126 3.60 -7.68 -21.14
N GLU A 127 4.85 -7.23 -21.21
CA GLU A 127 5.75 -7.07 -20.05
C GLU A 127 5.15 -6.29 -18.86
N ASN A 128 3.89 -5.85 -18.94
CA ASN A 128 3.32 -4.87 -18.05
C ASN A 128 1.96 -5.22 -17.46
N ASN A 129 1.34 -6.34 -17.81
CA ASN A 129 0.09 -6.88 -17.27
C ASN A 129 -0.94 -5.81 -16.85
N PHE A 130 -1.66 -5.22 -17.83
CA PHE A 130 -2.79 -4.34 -17.53
C PHE A 130 -4.11 -5.02 -17.84
N TYR A 131 -5.05 -4.89 -16.94
CA TYR A 131 -6.45 -5.23 -17.18
C TYR A 131 -7.27 -3.95 -17.29
N ILE A 132 -8.12 -3.87 -18.29
CA ILE A 132 -9.05 -2.76 -18.46
C ILE A 132 -10.46 -3.31 -18.38
N ASP A 133 -11.16 -2.91 -17.33
CA ASP A 133 -12.56 -3.23 -17.13
C ASP A 133 -13.45 -2.10 -17.65
N ILE A 134 -14.30 -2.42 -18.63
CA ILE A 134 -15.17 -1.46 -19.30
C ILE A 134 -16.62 -1.76 -18.88
N LEU A 135 -17.19 -0.88 -18.07
CA LEU A 135 -18.55 -0.97 -17.57
C LEU A 135 -19.53 -0.26 -18.52
N PRO A 136 -20.42 -0.96 -19.21
CA PRO A 136 -21.50 -0.31 -19.96
C PRO A 136 -22.58 0.22 -19.01
N SER A 137 -23.07 1.41 -19.29
CA SER A 137 -24.11 2.06 -18.51
C SER A 137 -24.94 3.04 -19.33
N VAL A 138 -26.06 3.45 -18.79
CA VAL A 138 -26.90 4.54 -19.31
C VAL A 138 -27.21 5.54 -18.19
N PRO A 139 -27.54 6.80 -18.48
CA PRO A 139 -27.97 7.74 -17.45
C PRO A 139 -29.18 7.20 -16.69
N LEU A 140 -29.16 7.39 -15.35
CA LEU A 140 -30.32 7.04 -14.52
C LEU A 140 -31.45 8.08 -14.67
N ASN A 141 -31.06 9.35 -14.75
CA ASN A 141 -31.99 10.49 -14.83
C ASN A 141 -31.76 11.28 -16.11
N GLU A 142 -32.73 12.14 -16.46
CA GLU A 142 -32.62 13.06 -17.61
C GLU A 142 -31.57 14.16 -17.37
N LYS A 143 -31.36 14.54 -16.11
CA LYS A 143 -30.30 15.48 -15.71
C LYS A 143 -29.00 14.74 -15.51
N ASP A 144 -27.90 15.31 -16.00
CA ASP A 144 -26.55 14.78 -15.74
C ASP A 144 -26.15 15.11 -14.30
N ASP A 145 -26.59 14.28 -13.38
CA ASP A 145 -26.27 14.31 -11.95
C ASP A 145 -25.22 13.25 -11.56
N GLY A 146 -24.65 12.57 -12.55
CA GLY A 146 -23.65 11.53 -12.38
C GLY A 146 -24.21 10.15 -12.01
N PHE A 147 -25.51 10.02 -11.78
CA PHE A 147 -26.13 8.72 -11.53
C PHE A 147 -26.29 7.94 -12.83
N ILE A 148 -25.90 6.67 -12.80
CA ILE A 148 -25.98 5.75 -13.92
C ILE A 148 -26.69 4.46 -13.54
N ALA A 149 -27.34 3.85 -14.51
CA ALA A 149 -27.86 2.49 -14.45
C ALA A 149 -26.84 1.57 -15.11
N ILE A 150 -26.41 0.51 -14.42
CA ILE A 150 -25.32 -0.38 -14.82
C ILE A 150 -25.82 -1.76 -15.20
N THR A 151 -25.10 -2.44 -16.07
CA THR A 151 -25.38 -3.82 -16.45
C THR A 151 -24.88 -4.81 -15.41
N ASP A 152 -25.65 -5.89 -15.18
CA ASP A 152 -25.27 -7.04 -14.37
C ASP A 152 -25.86 -8.32 -14.95
N LYS A 153 -25.04 -9.20 -15.53
CA LYS A 153 -25.54 -10.41 -16.19
C LYS A 153 -26.13 -11.46 -15.25
N THR A 154 -26.00 -11.26 -13.94
CA THR A 154 -26.64 -12.10 -12.91
C THR A 154 -27.96 -11.52 -12.41
N HIS A 155 -28.37 -10.38 -12.97
CA HIS A 155 -29.67 -9.75 -12.64
C HIS A 155 -30.84 -10.51 -13.29
N ASP A 156 -31.89 -10.74 -12.53
CA ASP A 156 -33.07 -11.54 -13.01
C ASP A 156 -33.65 -10.97 -14.30
N ALA A 157 -33.70 -9.64 -14.43
CA ALA A 157 -34.24 -8.96 -15.63
C ALA A 157 -33.13 -8.60 -16.66
N TYR A 158 -32.02 -9.37 -16.74
CA TYR A 158 -30.90 -9.06 -17.64
C TYR A 158 -31.29 -8.98 -19.12
N PHE A 159 -32.21 -9.87 -19.56
CA PHE A 159 -32.67 -9.94 -20.94
C PHE A 159 -33.93 -9.09 -21.20
N GLU A 160 -34.48 -8.51 -20.15
CA GLU A 160 -35.75 -7.77 -20.26
C GLU A 160 -35.51 -6.27 -20.44
N THR A 161 -36.39 -5.62 -21.22
CA THR A 161 -36.45 -4.17 -21.30
C THR A 161 -37.24 -3.64 -20.11
N THR A 162 -36.57 -3.16 -19.10
CA THR A 162 -37.14 -2.71 -17.83
C THR A 162 -36.32 -1.60 -17.20
N SER A 163 -36.95 -0.81 -16.33
CA SER A 163 -36.27 0.19 -15.54
C SER A 163 -35.56 -0.37 -14.29
N ASN A 164 -35.69 -1.67 -14.01
CA ASN A 164 -35.11 -2.33 -12.85
C ASN A 164 -33.63 -2.71 -13.11
N TRP A 165 -32.75 -1.74 -13.07
CA TRP A 165 -31.27 -1.92 -13.17
C TRP A 165 -30.63 -1.53 -11.88
N GLU A 166 -29.47 -2.14 -11.57
CA GLU A 166 -28.60 -1.63 -10.50
C GLU A 166 -28.11 -0.21 -10.82
N THR A 167 -27.93 0.59 -9.78
CA THR A 167 -27.53 2.00 -9.95
C THR A 167 -26.21 2.27 -9.29
N SER A 168 -25.46 3.19 -9.85
CA SER A 168 -24.19 3.66 -9.27
C SER A 168 -23.98 5.17 -9.52
N ASN A 169 -23.05 5.79 -8.82
CA ASN A 169 -22.61 7.18 -9.05
C ASN A 169 -21.10 7.33 -8.92
N PRO A 170 -20.31 6.84 -9.89
CA PRO A 170 -18.85 6.91 -9.83
C PRO A 170 -18.30 8.34 -9.82
N LYS A 171 -18.92 9.27 -10.57
CA LYS A 171 -18.52 10.69 -10.59
C LYS A 171 -18.77 11.35 -9.24
N GLY A 172 -19.93 11.11 -8.65
CA GLY A 172 -20.28 11.58 -7.32
C GLY A 172 -19.35 11.02 -6.24
N TYR A 173 -19.06 9.70 -6.31
CA TYR A 173 -18.12 9.05 -5.38
C TYR A 173 -16.70 9.66 -5.47
N ALA A 174 -16.19 9.86 -6.68
CA ALA A 174 -14.88 10.48 -6.88
C ALA A 174 -14.85 11.94 -6.35
N THR A 175 -15.95 12.68 -6.51
CA THR A 175 -16.09 14.04 -5.98
C THR A 175 -16.12 14.04 -4.45
N TRP A 176 -16.94 13.16 -3.85
CA TRP A 176 -17.01 12.97 -2.40
C TRP A 176 -15.62 12.62 -1.80
N PHE A 177 -14.93 11.64 -2.38
CA PHE A 177 -13.60 11.22 -1.92
C PHE A 177 -12.58 12.35 -2.04
N ARG A 178 -12.58 13.07 -3.16
CA ARG A 178 -11.73 14.25 -3.37
C ARG A 178 -12.01 15.34 -2.33
N ASP A 179 -13.28 15.61 -2.05
CA ASP A 179 -13.68 16.69 -1.13
C ASP A 179 -13.28 16.39 0.32
N ILE A 180 -13.32 15.10 0.74
CA ILE A 180 -12.77 14.65 2.01
C ILE A 180 -11.25 14.70 2.01
N SER A 181 -10.62 14.35 0.89
CA SER A 181 -9.16 14.34 0.75
C SER A 181 -8.54 15.72 0.72
N ARG A 182 -9.34 16.79 0.68
CA ARG A 182 -8.84 18.16 0.52
C ARG A 182 -7.73 18.48 1.49
N PHE A 183 -6.62 18.83 0.91
CA PHE A 183 -5.40 19.23 1.58
C PHE A 183 -5.05 20.65 1.14
N SER A 184 -4.24 21.35 1.90
CA SER A 184 -3.87 22.76 1.80
C SER A 184 -4.09 23.46 0.44
N ILE A 185 -4.23 24.77 0.44
CA ILE A 185 -4.45 25.66 -0.73
C ILE A 185 -3.49 25.35 -1.90
N TYR A 186 -2.24 24.96 -1.59
CA TYR A 186 -1.22 24.63 -2.60
C TYR A 186 -1.56 23.37 -3.40
N GLN A 187 -2.08 22.34 -2.78
CA GLN A 187 -2.46 21.09 -3.46
C GLN A 187 -3.78 21.25 -4.21
N THR A 188 -4.67 22.13 -3.75
CA THR A 188 -5.90 22.48 -4.47
C THR A 188 -5.58 23.16 -5.80
N GLU A 189 -4.56 23.99 -5.88
CA GLU A 189 -4.10 24.65 -7.13
C GLU A 189 -3.49 23.65 -8.12
N VAL A 190 -2.68 22.69 -7.63
CA VAL A 190 -2.13 21.61 -8.46
C VAL A 190 -3.25 20.70 -8.96
N ALA A 191 -4.18 20.31 -8.08
CA ALA A 191 -5.34 19.49 -8.45
C ALA A 191 -6.25 20.21 -9.47
N LYS A 192 -6.51 21.51 -9.33
CA LYS A 192 -7.32 22.29 -10.29
C LYS A 192 -6.73 22.32 -11.69
N ARG A 193 -5.40 22.39 -11.84
CA ARG A 193 -4.73 22.32 -13.15
C ARG A 193 -4.89 20.96 -13.82
N PHE A 194 -5.01 19.87 -13.05
CA PHE A 194 -5.21 18.52 -13.56
C PHE A 194 -6.67 18.16 -13.88
N TYR A 195 -7.64 18.77 -13.18
CA TYR A 195 -9.07 18.51 -13.39
C TYR A 195 -9.73 19.38 -14.49
N ALA A 196 -9.01 20.36 -15.04
CA ALA A 196 -9.57 21.31 -16.01
C ALA A 196 -9.58 20.81 -17.46
N SER A 197 -8.98 19.67 -17.78
CA SER A 197 -8.98 19.09 -19.13
C SER A 197 -9.35 17.62 -19.10
N ILE A 198 -10.44 17.33 -19.81
CA ILE A 198 -10.95 16.03 -20.24
C ILE A 198 -9.98 14.87 -19.98
N GLU A 199 -10.29 14.16 -18.95
CA GLU A 199 -10.07 12.76 -18.62
C GLU A 199 -8.82 12.10 -19.18
N LYS A 200 -7.69 12.73 -18.94
CA LYS A 200 -6.40 12.04 -18.89
C LYS A 200 -6.35 11.24 -17.58
N VAL A 201 -5.70 10.09 -17.60
CA VAL A 201 -5.36 9.38 -16.36
C VAL A 201 -4.68 10.38 -15.43
N PRO A 202 -5.22 10.65 -14.25
CA PRO A 202 -4.65 11.69 -13.40
C PRO A 202 -3.20 11.34 -13.02
N GLU A 203 -2.25 12.18 -13.38
CA GLU A 203 -0.88 12.09 -12.85
C GLU A 203 -0.89 12.59 -11.41
N TYR A 204 -1.05 11.71 -10.45
CA TYR A 204 -0.95 12.06 -9.03
C TYR A 204 0.53 12.09 -8.62
N LYS A 205 1.23 13.15 -8.98
CA LYS A 205 2.61 13.37 -8.52
C LYS A 205 2.67 13.70 -7.03
N VAL A 206 1.61 14.31 -6.49
CA VAL A 206 1.50 14.63 -5.07
C VAL A 206 0.20 14.06 -4.53
N ARG A 207 0.29 12.96 -3.76
CA ARG A 207 -0.87 12.32 -3.15
C ARG A 207 -1.23 12.95 -1.81
N THR A 208 -2.52 13.01 -1.53
CA THR A 208 -3.03 13.46 -0.23
C THR A 208 -2.78 12.40 0.85
N PRO A 209 -2.75 12.77 2.13
CA PRO A 209 -2.63 11.80 3.22
C PRO A 209 -3.69 10.71 3.19
N LEU A 210 -4.95 11.03 2.88
CA LEU A 210 -6.00 10.02 2.75
C LEU A 210 -5.70 9.01 1.64
N GLN A 211 -5.24 9.48 0.47
CA GLN A 211 -4.83 8.56 -0.62
C GLN A 211 -3.71 7.63 -0.15
N ARG A 212 -2.73 8.14 0.61
CA ARG A 212 -1.63 7.36 1.19
C ARG A 212 -2.12 6.32 2.20
N ILE A 213 -3.02 6.70 3.07
CA ILE A 213 -3.64 5.78 4.05
C ILE A 213 -4.37 4.65 3.32
N VAL A 214 -5.20 4.99 2.33
CA VAL A 214 -5.91 3.97 1.54
C VAL A 214 -4.95 3.02 0.83
N GLN A 215 -3.83 3.51 0.27
CA GLN A 215 -2.80 2.65 -0.33
C GLN A 215 -2.20 1.67 0.70
N LEU A 216 -1.87 2.15 1.91
CA LEU A 216 -1.35 1.31 2.99
C LEU A 216 -2.34 0.21 3.39
N LEU A 217 -3.60 0.57 3.61
CA LEU A 217 -4.64 -0.38 4.01
C LEU A 217 -4.92 -1.42 2.92
N LYS A 218 -4.97 -1.01 1.65
CA LYS A 218 -5.13 -1.91 0.51
C LYS A 218 -3.98 -2.89 0.39
N ARG A 219 -2.74 -2.42 0.51
CA ARG A 219 -1.54 -3.27 0.47
C ARG A 219 -1.53 -4.27 1.62
N HIS A 220 -1.90 -3.83 2.82
CA HIS A 220 -2.01 -4.73 3.96
C HIS A 220 -3.03 -5.86 3.69
N ALA A 221 -4.21 -5.52 3.15
CA ALA A 221 -5.18 -6.52 2.76
C ALA A 221 -4.66 -7.47 1.66
N GLU A 222 -3.94 -6.97 0.66
CA GLU A 222 -3.31 -7.80 -0.38
C GLU A 222 -2.34 -8.84 0.20
N VAL A 223 -1.52 -8.43 1.17
CA VAL A 223 -0.56 -9.33 1.83
C VAL A 223 -1.27 -10.35 2.72
N CYS A 224 -2.25 -9.92 3.52
CA CYS A 224 -2.99 -10.82 4.41
C CYS A 224 -3.78 -11.90 3.66
N PHE A 225 -4.30 -11.57 2.48
CA PHE A 225 -5.15 -12.46 1.68
C PHE A 225 -4.46 -13.03 0.44
N GLU A 226 -3.14 -13.11 0.44
CA GLU A 226 -2.41 -13.64 -0.71
C GLU A 226 -2.80 -15.08 -1.06
N GLU A 227 -3.04 -15.92 -0.05
CA GLU A 227 -3.46 -17.31 -0.23
C GLU A 227 -4.98 -17.48 -0.31
N ASP A 228 -5.75 -16.44 0.04
CA ASP A 228 -7.22 -16.43 0.03
C ASP A 228 -7.78 -15.14 -0.59
N PHE A 229 -7.42 -14.91 -1.84
CA PHE A 229 -7.79 -13.68 -2.54
C PHE A 229 -9.30 -13.47 -2.69
N GLU A 230 -10.10 -14.54 -2.63
CA GLU A 230 -11.55 -14.47 -2.76
C GLU A 230 -12.19 -13.70 -1.59
N HIS A 231 -11.76 -13.95 -0.36
CA HIS A 231 -12.30 -13.32 0.83
C HIS A 231 -11.65 -11.96 1.15
N LYS A 232 -10.68 -11.54 0.35
CA LYS A 232 -10.05 -10.23 0.53
C LYS A 232 -11.11 -9.11 0.55
N PRO A 233 -11.11 -8.24 1.56
CA PRO A 233 -11.99 -7.07 1.60
C PRO A 233 -11.86 -6.23 0.33
N SER A 234 -12.99 -5.89 -0.28
CA SER A 234 -12.95 -5.13 -1.53
C SER A 234 -12.37 -3.74 -1.30
N SER A 235 -11.56 -3.26 -2.26
CA SER A 235 -10.88 -1.98 -2.19
C SER A 235 -11.84 -0.80 -1.98
N ILE A 236 -13.08 -0.89 -2.49
CA ILE A 236 -14.07 0.17 -2.33
C ILE A 236 -14.60 0.25 -0.89
N ILE A 237 -14.73 -0.90 -0.20
CA ILE A 237 -15.11 -0.95 1.23
C ILE A 237 -14.00 -0.29 2.05
N ILE A 238 -12.75 -0.73 1.89
CA ILE A 238 -11.59 -0.16 2.60
C ILE A 238 -11.52 1.35 2.37
N THR A 239 -11.63 1.80 1.13
CA THR A 239 -11.57 3.22 0.75
C THR A 239 -12.71 4.02 1.40
N THR A 240 -13.93 3.48 1.39
CA THR A 240 -15.12 4.15 1.94
C THR A 240 -15.01 4.30 3.45
N LEU A 241 -14.68 3.22 4.16
CA LEU A 241 -14.56 3.21 5.61
C LEU A 241 -13.42 4.15 6.08
N ALA A 242 -12.25 4.07 5.44
CA ALA A 242 -11.13 4.96 5.75
C ALA A 242 -11.48 6.44 5.50
N ALA A 243 -12.15 6.77 4.40
CA ALA A 243 -12.52 8.14 4.07
C ALA A 243 -13.58 8.69 5.05
N LYS A 244 -14.55 7.90 5.48
CA LYS A 244 -15.54 8.30 6.50
C LYS A 244 -14.87 8.68 7.82
N GLN A 245 -13.81 7.98 8.25
CA GLN A 245 -13.10 8.26 9.50
C GLN A 245 -12.06 9.38 9.38
N TYR A 246 -11.53 9.60 8.17
CA TYR A 246 -10.45 10.56 7.95
C TYR A 246 -10.82 11.99 8.33
N GLN A 247 -12.05 12.43 8.13
CA GLN A 247 -12.48 13.78 8.46
C GLN A 247 -12.38 14.05 9.97
N SER A 248 -12.83 13.12 10.79
CA SER A 248 -12.70 13.20 12.26
C SER A 248 -11.23 13.10 12.67
N ALA A 249 -10.50 12.09 12.17
CA ALA A 249 -9.09 11.89 12.47
C ALA A 249 -8.24 13.14 12.19
N SER A 250 -8.39 13.77 11.02
CA SER A 250 -7.63 14.96 10.62
C SER A 250 -8.05 16.25 11.37
N THR A 251 -9.16 16.23 12.08
CA THR A 251 -9.58 17.33 12.95
C THR A 251 -8.85 17.29 14.29
N TYR A 252 -8.65 16.10 14.84
CA TYR A 252 -8.04 15.91 16.15
C TYR A 252 -6.52 15.77 16.09
N HIS A 253 -5.99 15.17 15.02
CA HIS A 253 -4.57 14.83 14.88
C HIS A 253 -3.91 15.61 13.74
N SER A 254 -2.60 15.84 13.87
CA SER A 254 -1.73 16.43 12.84
C SER A 254 -0.58 15.50 12.44
N ASP A 255 -0.26 14.50 13.26
CA ASP A 255 0.71 13.47 12.90
C ASP A 255 0.04 12.40 12.05
N PHE A 256 0.73 11.98 10.99
CA PHE A 256 0.19 11.03 10.02
C PHE A 256 -0.06 9.64 10.63
N MET A 257 0.81 9.21 11.56
CA MET A 257 0.65 7.91 12.22
C MET A 257 -0.51 7.92 13.22
N ASP A 258 -0.74 9.04 13.90
CA ASP A 258 -1.88 9.19 14.80
C ASP A 258 -3.20 9.16 14.01
N ILE A 259 -3.22 9.77 12.81
CA ILE A 259 -4.38 9.73 11.91
C ILE A 259 -4.63 8.29 11.44
N ILE A 260 -3.59 7.55 11.04
CA ILE A 260 -3.74 6.13 10.64
C ILE A 260 -4.29 5.32 11.81
N ASN A 261 -3.70 5.44 12.99
CA ASN A 261 -4.12 4.69 14.16
C ASN A 261 -5.58 4.99 14.52
N TYR A 262 -5.98 6.27 14.52
CA TYR A 262 -7.38 6.65 14.74
C TYR A 262 -8.32 6.00 13.72
N ILE A 263 -7.96 6.04 12.42
CA ILE A 263 -8.77 5.43 11.37
C ILE A 263 -8.91 3.93 11.58
N ILE A 264 -7.81 3.22 11.87
CA ILE A 264 -7.83 1.76 12.09
C ILE A 264 -8.69 1.41 13.32
N GLU A 265 -8.55 2.17 14.40
CA GLU A 265 -9.32 1.96 15.64
C GLU A 265 -10.83 2.10 15.41
N HIS A 266 -11.23 3.08 14.60
CA HIS A 266 -12.63 3.45 14.33
C HIS A 266 -13.17 2.96 12.98
N LEU A 267 -12.46 2.08 12.27
CA LEU A 267 -12.84 1.68 10.91
C LEU A 267 -14.24 1.02 10.89
N GLU A 268 -14.54 0.22 11.89
CA GLU A 268 -15.82 -0.50 12.03
C GLU A 268 -17.00 0.41 12.44
N ASP A 269 -16.75 1.59 13.06
CA ASP A 269 -17.80 2.51 13.48
C ASP A 269 -18.64 3.06 12.32
N SER A 270 -18.13 2.94 11.09
CA SER A 270 -18.82 3.36 9.87
C SER A 270 -19.60 2.24 9.19
N ILE A 271 -19.62 1.03 9.76
CA ILE A 271 -20.43 -0.09 9.29
C ILE A 271 -21.85 0.11 9.80
N GLU A 272 -22.80 0.09 8.90
CA GLU A 272 -24.23 0.20 9.20
C GLU A 272 -24.84 -1.22 9.29
N PHE A 273 -26.01 -1.34 9.89
CA PHE A 273 -26.72 -2.62 9.95
C PHE A 273 -28.09 -2.50 9.29
N ARG A 274 -28.40 -3.45 8.41
CA ARG A 274 -29.70 -3.59 7.76
C ARG A 274 -30.23 -4.99 8.03
N ASP A 275 -31.39 -5.07 8.65
CA ASP A 275 -32.03 -6.34 9.05
C ASP A 275 -31.07 -7.24 9.87
N GLY A 276 -30.27 -6.61 10.75
CA GLY A 276 -29.30 -7.29 11.61
C GLY A 276 -28.00 -7.72 10.91
N LYS A 277 -27.86 -7.43 9.62
CA LYS A 277 -26.63 -7.75 8.84
C LYS A 277 -25.77 -6.51 8.62
N PRO A 278 -24.42 -6.65 8.72
CA PRO A 278 -23.51 -5.55 8.50
C PRO A 278 -23.52 -5.11 7.03
N CYS A 279 -23.50 -3.81 6.79
CA CYS A 279 -23.47 -3.28 5.44
C CYS A 279 -22.70 -1.95 5.34
N VAL A 280 -22.13 -1.72 4.16
CA VAL A 280 -21.44 -0.47 3.80
C VAL A 280 -22.11 0.11 2.56
N TYR A 281 -22.71 1.28 2.70
CA TYR A 281 -23.36 1.98 1.60
C TYR A 281 -22.41 2.89 0.85
N ASN A 282 -22.66 3.09 -0.43
CA ASN A 282 -22.04 4.16 -1.18
C ASN A 282 -22.47 5.51 -0.56
N PRO A 283 -21.53 6.37 -0.15
CA PRO A 283 -21.84 7.61 0.58
C PRO A 283 -22.65 8.63 -0.22
N VAL A 284 -22.66 8.51 -1.56
CA VAL A 284 -23.40 9.39 -2.47
C VAL A 284 -24.60 8.70 -3.14
N ASN A 285 -24.76 7.39 -2.95
CA ASN A 285 -25.88 6.61 -3.47
C ASN A 285 -26.27 5.53 -2.46
N LYS A 286 -27.17 5.84 -1.54
CA LYS A 286 -27.62 4.88 -0.51
C LYS A 286 -28.37 3.65 -1.06
N ALA A 287 -28.81 3.66 -2.32
CA ALA A 287 -29.38 2.48 -2.96
C ALA A 287 -28.28 1.45 -3.32
N GLU A 288 -27.02 1.85 -3.42
CA GLU A 288 -25.89 0.99 -3.73
C GLU A 288 -25.22 0.48 -2.47
N VAL A 289 -25.32 -0.83 -2.21
CA VAL A 289 -24.62 -1.52 -1.11
C VAL A 289 -23.29 -2.02 -1.63
N LEU A 290 -22.19 -1.47 -1.12
CA LEU A 290 -20.83 -1.83 -1.54
C LEU A 290 -20.41 -3.21 -1.02
N SER A 291 -20.99 -3.63 0.11
CA SER A 291 -20.70 -4.89 0.80
C SER A 291 -21.74 -5.99 0.52
N ASN A 292 -22.39 -6.01 -0.66
CA ASN A 292 -23.44 -6.95 -0.98
C ASN A 292 -23.04 -8.44 -0.93
N LYS A 293 -21.72 -8.76 -0.95
CA LYS A 293 -21.21 -10.10 -0.72
C LYS A 293 -21.44 -10.55 0.73
N TRP A 294 -21.37 -9.64 1.70
CA TRP A 294 -21.58 -9.94 3.12
C TRP A 294 -23.00 -10.42 3.44
N ASP A 295 -23.99 -9.93 2.69
CA ASP A 295 -25.38 -10.38 2.81
C ASP A 295 -25.57 -11.82 2.32
N LYS A 296 -24.80 -12.22 1.32
CA LYS A 296 -24.91 -13.52 0.65
C LYS A 296 -24.18 -14.63 1.39
N ASP A 297 -23.02 -14.28 1.98
CA ASP A 297 -22.13 -15.20 2.67
C ASP A 297 -21.40 -14.45 3.80
N SER A 298 -21.64 -14.88 5.06
CA SER A 298 -21.06 -14.27 6.25
C SER A 298 -19.53 -14.40 6.32
N SER A 299 -18.96 -15.40 5.61
CA SER A 299 -17.51 -15.62 5.60
C SER A 299 -16.72 -14.40 5.11
N TYR A 300 -17.29 -13.60 4.22
CA TYR A 300 -16.68 -12.34 3.77
C TYR A 300 -16.59 -11.29 4.87
N PHE A 301 -17.60 -11.20 5.74
CA PHE A 301 -17.57 -10.27 6.86
C PHE A 301 -16.64 -10.78 7.97
N GLU A 302 -16.69 -12.07 8.28
CA GLU A 302 -15.76 -12.71 9.23
C GLU A 302 -14.28 -12.54 8.79
N ALA A 303 -14.01 -12.63 7.49
CA ALA A 303 -12.69 -12.36 6.94
C ALA A 303 -12.30 -10.90 7.09
N PHE A 304 -13.24 -9.96 6.92
CA PHE A 304 -12.99 -8.54 7.17
C PHE A 304 -12.67 -8.27 8.65
N GLU A 305 -13.40 -8.87 9.59
CA GLU A 305 -13.13 -8.73 11.03
C GLU A 305 -11.74 -9.28 11.40
N LYS A 306 -11.38 -10.47 10.93
CA LYS A 306 -10.04 -11.05 11.13
C LYS A 306 -8.94 -10.17 10.54
N TRP A 307 -9.18 -9.60 9.36
CA TRP A 307 -8.25 -8.65 8.75
C TRP A 307 -8.09 -7.40 9.62
N LEU A 308 -9.17 -6.85 10.15
CA LEU A 308 -9.13 -5.66 11.01
C LEU A 308 -8.38 -5.93 12.32
N GLU A 309 -8.58 -7.10 12.94
CA GLU A 309 -7.80 -7.52 14.11
C GLU A 309 -6.29 -7.59 13.78
N GLN A 310 -5.93 -8.24 12.66
CA GLN A 310 -4.53 -8.31 12.23
C GLN A 310 -3.96 -6.93 11.91
N LEU A 311 -4.74 -6.06 11.28
CA LEU A 311 -4.35 -4.69 10.99
C LEU A 311 -4.06 -3.89 12.27
N LYS A 312 -4.93 -3.99 13.29
CA LYS A 312 -4.72 -3.37 14.61
C LYS A 312 -3.43 -3.86 15.28
N LEU A 313 -3.11 -5.15 15.15
CA LEU A 313 -1.86 -5.74 15.68
C LEU A 313 -0.62 -5.22 14.92
N ASP A 314 -0.63 -5.25 13.60
CA ASP A 314 0.51 -4.92 12.75
C ASP A 314 0.85 -3.41 12.80
N PHE A 315 -0.16 -2.56 12.96
CA PHE A 315 0.03 -1.12 13.16
C PHE A 315 0.24 -0.73 14.62
N ASN A 316 0.20 -1.69 15.54
CA ASN A 316 0.38 -1.46 16.98
C ASN A 316 -0.57 -0.40 17.54
N VAL A 317 -1.83 -0.43 17.13
CA VAL A 317 -2.87 0.48 17.58
C VAL A 317 -3.01 0.36 19.11
N GLY A 318 -3.05 1.51 19.81
CA GLY A 318 -3.12 1.56 21.26
C GLY A 318 -1.81 1.24 21.99
N ASN A 319 -0.73 0.84 21.32
CA ASN A 319 0.57 0.59 21.95
C ASN A 319 1.47 1.84 21.94
N ASN A 320 1.54 2.53 23.07
CA ASN A 320 2.35 3.74 23.25
C ASN A 320 3.82 3.46 23.62
N ASN A 321 4.23 2.19 23.76
CA ASN A 321 5.56 1.82 24.22
C ASN A 321 6.60 1.68 23.09
N LEU A 322 6.17 1.68 21.82
CA LEU A 322 7.08 1.61 20.67
C LEU A 322 7.51 3.01 20.21
N SER A 323 8.76 3.13 19.80
CA SER A 323 9.23 4.33 19.11
C SER A 323 8.53 4.46 17.76
N TYR A 324 8.54 5.68 17.22
CA TYR A 324 8.00 5.95 15.89
C TYR A 324 8.63 5.04 14.80
N LEU A 325 9.94 4.87 14.84
CA LEU A 325 10.67 4.03 13.89
C LEU A 325 10.32 2.55 14.03
N ASP A 326 10.13 2.05 15.26
CA ASP A 326 9.70 0.67 15.49
C ASP A 326 8.31 0.41 14.92
N LYS A 327 7.38 1.37 15.10
CA LYS A 327 6.04 1.30 14.47
C LYS A 327 6.14 1.21 12.94
N ILE A 328 6.95 2.06 12.30
CA ILE A 328 7.15 2.02 10.84
C ILE A 328 7.74 0.68 10.39
N ASN A 329 8.68 0.12 11.13
CA ASN A 329 9.28 -1.16 10.80
C ASN A 329 8.29 -2.34 10.94
N CYS A 330 7.39 -2.30 11.93
CA CYS A 330 6.30 -3.27 12.03
C CYS A 330 5.38 -3.18 10.81
N ILE A 331 4.96 -1.97 10.45
CA ILE A 331 4.13 -1.71 9.26
C ILE A 331 4.84 -2.20 7.99
N ARG A 332 6.12 -1.89 7.82
CA ARG A 332 6.89 -2.35 6.65
C ARG A 332 6.86 -3.87 6.51
N LYS A 333 7.00 -4.61 7.60
CA LYS A 333 6.94 -6.07 7.58
C LYS A 333 5.59 -6.61 7.13
N SER A 334 4.51 -5.94 7.50
CA SER A 334 3.14 -6.34 7.13
C SER A 334 2.76 -5.94 5.69
N LEU A 335 3.50 -5.04 5.05
CA LEU A 335 3.19 -4.51 3.71
C LEU A 335 4.01 -5.13 2.58
N PHE A 336 5.15 -5.76 2.88
CA PHE A 336 6.05 -6.26 1.86
C PHE A 336 6.42 -7.72 2.13
N LYS A 337 6.42 -8.51 1.05
CA LYS A 337 6.97 -9.86 1.10
C LYS A 337 8.47 -9.85 1.35
N LYS A 338 8.93 -10.91 1.99
CA LYS A 338 10.35 -11.25 1.99
C LYS A 338 10.80 -11.50 0.54
N ILE A 339 11.71 -10.70 0.04
CA ILE A 339 12.49 -11.04 -1.14
C ILE A 339 13.64 -11.91 -0.67
N GLY A 340 13.48 -13.24 -0.72
CA GLY A 340 14.40 -14.19 -0.09
C GLY A 340 14.38 -14.09 1.44
N ASP A 341 15.47 -14.45 2.12
CA ASP A 341 15.61 -14.32 3.57
C ASP A 341 15.94 -12.88 4.04
N GLN A 342 15.84 -11.89 3.16
CA GLN A 342 16.16 -10.49 3.47
C GLN A 342 14.90 -9.63 3.39
N PHE A 343 14.51 -9.03 4.54
CA PHE A 343 13.61 -7.87 4.52
C PHE A 343 14.30 -6.69 3.81
N PRO A 344 13.55 -5.80 3.14
CA PRO A 344 14.12 -4.55 2.64
C PRO A 344 14.95 -3.92 3.77
N VAL A 345 16.22 -3.70 3.50
CA VAL A 345 17.15 -3.15 4.50
C VAL A 345 16.62 -1.78 4.89
N VAL A 346 16.35 -1.58 6.17
CA VAL A 346 16.09 -0.23 6.68
C VAL A 346 17.30 0.60 6.25
N ASN A 347 17.04 1.69 5.55
CA ASN A 347 18.11 2.63 5.27
C ASN A 347 18.51 3.28 6.60
N VAL A 348 19.51 2.71 7.25
CA VAL A 348 20.00 3.17 8.57
C VAL A 348 20.41 4.65 8.50
N ASN A 349 20.79 5.14 7.31
CA ASN A 349 21.10 6.55 7.06
C ASN A 349 19.87 7.47 7.20
N SER A 350 18.64 6.95 7.22
CA SER A 350 17.43 7.74 7.50
C SER A 350 17.19 8.00 8.99
N ILE A 351 17.92 7.34 9.88
CA ILE A 351 17.80 7.55 11.33
C ILE A 351 18.52 8.86 11.68
N SER A 352 17.80 9.82 12.24
CA SER A 352 18.26 11.20 12.43
C SER A 352 19.57 11.34 13.24
N HIS A 353 19.86 10.43 14.16
CA HIS A 353 21.07 10.41 14.98
C HIS A 353 22.16 9.45 14.46
N HIS A 354 21.89 8.73 13.36
CA HIS A 354 22.91 7.93 12.69
C HIS A 354 23.89 8.87 11.96
N GLN A 355 25.19 8.78 12.31
CA GLN A 355 26.19 9.66 11.72
C GLN A 355 26.63 9.16 10.34
N ASN A 356 26.87 10.09 9.45
CA ASN A 356 27.51 9.78 8.17
C ASN A 356 28.95 9.29 8.38
N SER A 357 29.43 8.48 7.44
CA SER A 357 30.81 7.99 7.46
C SER A 357 31.82 9.15 7.64
N LYS A 358 32.74 8.97 8.57
CA LYS A 358 33.84 9.94 8.84
C LYS A 358 34.95 9.84 7.82
N TRP A 359 35.01 8.79 7.02
CA TRP A 359 36.10 8.44 6.14
C TRP A 359 35.65 8.53 4.67
N ARG A 360 36.61 8.84 3.80
CA ARG A 360 36.40 8.67 2.38
C ARG A 360 36.19 7.18 2.06
N GLU A 361 35.15 6.83 1.36
CA GLU A 361 34.80 5.45 1.04
C GLU A 361 35.40 5.00 -0.29
N LEU A 362 36.06 3.83 -0.28
CA LEU A 362 36.60 3.15 -1.48
C LEU A 362 36.05 1.71 -1.60
N LEU A 363 35.23 1.23 -0.73
CA LEU A 363 34.43 0.00 -0.61
C LEU A 363 34.79 -1.15 -1.60
N ILE A 364 36.06 -1.60 -1.58
CA ILE A 364 36.56 -2.70 -2.43
C ILE A 364 36.68 -4.03 -1.67
N LYS A 365 36.28 -4.07 -0.40
CA LYS A 365 36.34 -5.25 0.45
C LYS A 365 34.96 -5.66 0.89
N ASP A 366 34.64 -6.94 0.75
CA ASP A 366 33.44 -7.53 1.33
C ASP A 366 33.62 -7.69 2.84
N VAL A 367 32.65 -7.20 3.61
CA VAL A 367 32.65 -7.22 5.06
C VAL A 367 31.33 -7.78 5.55
N SER A 368 31.39 -8.76 6.42
CA SER A 368 30.22 -9.28 7.12
C SER A 368 30.45 -9.34 8.63
N ILE A 369 29.36 -9.43 9.38
CA ILE A 369 29.39 -9.46 10.85
C ILE A 369 28.87 -10.81 11.31
N LYS A 370 29.67 -11.49 12.15
CA LYS A 370 29.24 -12.64 12.94
C LYS A 370 28.86 -12.15 14.33
N THR A 371 27.69 -12.52 14.81
CA THR A 371 27.16 -12.08 16.11
C THR A 371 26.82 -13.25 17.00
N SER A 372 27.19 -13.14 18.28
CA SER A 372 26.82 -14.11 19.31
C SER A 372 26.12 -13.39 20.46
N TYR A 373 25.12 -14.05 21.03
CA TYR A 373 24.31 -13.57 22.16
C TYR A 373 24.44 -14.48 23.36
N LEU A 374 24.51 -13.87 24.55
CA LEU A 374 24.51 -14.55 25.85
C LEU A 374 23.44 -13.94 26.73
N HIS A 375 22.48 -14.74 27.15
CA HIS A 375 21.56 -14.36 28.22
C HIS A 375 21.95 -15.02 29.54
N LYS A 376 21.64 -14.39 30.67
CA LYS A 376 22.00 -14.88 32.02
C LYS A 376 21.53 -16.33 32.22
N GLY A 377 22.47 -17.21 32.60
CA GLY A 377 22.17 -18.64 32.82
C GLY A 377 22.34 -19.53 31.57
N PHE A 378 22.65 -18.96 30.39
CA PHE A 378 22.82 -19.71 29.16
C PHE A 378 24.27 -19.64 28.62
N ARG A 379 24.53 -20.37 27.51
CA ARG A 379 25.82 -20.31 26.80
C ARG A 379 25.73 -19.32 25.63
N TRP A 380 26.86 -18.83 25.14
CA TRP A 380 26.93 -18.05 23.91
C TRP A 380 26.33 -18.82 22.74
N LYS A 381 25.42 -18.20 22.03
CA LYS A 381 24.75 -18.76 20.83
C LYS A 381 24.92 -17.76 19.68
N ASP A 382 25.32 -18.28 18.51
CA ASP A 382 25.36 -17.45 17.30
C ASP A 382 23.94 -17.10 16.86
N ILE A 383 23.76 -15.86 16.44
CA ILE A 383 22.47 -15.30 16.01
C ILE A 383 22.57 -14.66 14.63
N LYS A 384 21.46 -14.58 13.95
CA LYS A 384 21.31 -13.93 12.63
C LYS A 384 20.78 -12.51 12.79
N SER A 385 21.00 -11.67 11.77
CA SER A 385 20.36 -10.35 11.69
C SER A 385 18.84 -10.49 11.75
N GLY A 386 18.17 -9.58 12.47
CA GLY A 386 16.72 -9.62 12.70
C GLY A 386 16.28 -10.52 13.86
N THR A 387 17.22 -11.14 14.62
CA THR A 387 16.86 -11.98 15.77
C THR A 387 16.26 -11.14 16.90
N ILE A 388 15.15 -11.64 17.48
CA ILE A 388 14.50 -11.07 18.65
C ILE A 388 15.21 -11.59 19.92
N LEU A 389 15.61 -10.68 20.80
CA LEU A 389 16.37 -10.97 22.03
C LEU A 389 15.67 -10.38 23.25
N ASN A 390 15.95 -10.98 24.42
CA ASN A 390 15.51 -10.42 25.68
C ASN A 390 16.48 -9.35 26.20
N LYS A 391 15.96 -8.43 27.01
CA LYS A 391 16.79 -7.48 27.78
C LYS A 391 17.77 -8.20 28.72
N HIS A 392 18.78 -7.44 29.16
CA HIS A 392 19.80 -7.85 30.13
C HIS A 392 20.70 -9.00 29.66
N GLY A 393 20.84 -9.18 28.36
CA GLY A 393 21.84 -10.06 27.76
C GLY A 393 23.08 -9.31 27.28
N SER A 394 24.06 -10.07 26.80
CA SER A 394 25.31 -9.56 26.22
C SER A 394 25.42 -9.99 24.75
N LEU A 395 25.90 -9.09 23.94
CA LEU A 395 26.17 -9.28 22.52
C LEU A 395 27.67 -9.16 22.24
N LYS A 396 28.13 -9.95 21.29
CA LYS A 396 29.50 -9.89 20.78
C LYS A 396 29.46 -9.94 19.25
N PHE A 397 30.02 -8.94 18.61
CA PHE A 397 30.15 -8.79 17.17
C PHE A 397 31.61 -9.00 16.76
N GLU A 398 31.80 -9.83 15.72
CA GLU A 398 33.11 -10.11 15.12
C GLU A 398 33.03 -9.82 13.62
N VAL A 399 34.02 -9.11 13.08
CA VAL A 399 34.12 -8.86 11.63
C VAL A 399 34.61 -10.11 10.92
N GLN A 400 34.05 -10.41 9.79
CA GLN A 400 34.51 -11.42 8.84
C GLN A 400 34.87 -10.73 7.52
N ALA A 401 36.18 -10.69 7.22
CA ALA A 401 36.75 -10.21 5.97
C ALA A 401 38.17 -10.76 5.78
N SER A 402 38.67 -10.71 4.55
CA SER A 402 40.06 -11.10 4.27
C SER A 402 41.05 -9.99 4.62
N GLY A 403 42.20 -10.33 5.20
CA GLY A 403 43.29 -9.40 5.47
C GLY A 403 42.98 -8.37 6.57
N LEU A 404 42.26 -8.76 7.60
CA LEU A 404 41.83 -7.89 8.70
C LEU A 404 42.98 -7.23 9.49
N GLN A 405 44.15 -7.86 9.52
CA GLN A 405 45.32 -7.35 10.21
C GLN A 405 45.83 -6.00 9.69
N ASP A 406 45.53 -5.67 8.46
CA ASP A 406 45.98 -4.46 7.76
C ASP A 406 45.09 -3.24 7.98
N TYR A 407 43.96 -3.40 8.67
CA TYR A 407 42.92 -2.39 8.83
C TYR A 407 42.61 -2.13 10.31
N ASP A 408 42.25 -0.89 10.62
CA ASP A 408 41.57 -0.55 11.85
C ASP A 408 40.08 -0.88 11.67
N ILE A 409 39.48 -1.56 12.66
CA ILE A 409 38.06 -1.93 12.64
C ILE A 409 37.29 -0.95 13.53
N TRP A 410 36.40 -0.22 12.91
CA TRP A 410 35.44 0.67 13.57
C TRP A 410 34.05 0.10 13.52
N TRP A 411 33.27 0.40 14.53
CA TRP A 411 31.92 -0.05 14.68
C TRP A 411 30.98 1.16 14.81
N GLN A 412 29.92 1.21 14.04
CA GLN A 412 28.85 2.16 14.27
C GLN A 412 27.71 1.41 14.94
N VAL A 413 27.21 1.96 16.05
CA VAL A 413 26.11 1.38 16.82
C VAL A 413 24.99 2.39 16.83
N THR A 414 23.89 2.06 16.18
CA THR A 414 22.69 2.89 16.10
C THR A 414 21.58 2.18 16.84
N ASN A 415 21.11 2.75 17.93
CA ASN A 415 19.98 2.23 18.67
C ASN A 415 18.75 3.09 18.44
N THR A 416 17.59 2.46 18.47
CA THR A 416 16.28 3.11 18.45
C THR A 416 15.45 2.59 19.61
N GLY A 417 14.30 3.19 19.82
CA GLY A 417 13.36 2.77 20.84
C GLY A 417 13.13 3.84 21.89
N ARG A 418 11.87 3.94 22.33
CA ARG A 418 11.42 4.97 23.27
C ARG A 418 12.16 4.91 24.61
N GLU A 419 12.55 3.72 25.03
CA GLU A 419 13.27 3.52 26.30
C GLU A 419 14.67 4.15 26.24
N ALA A 420 15.39 3.97 25.12
CA ALA A 420 16.69 4.60 24.90
C ALA A 420 16.56 6.13 24.75
N GLU A 421 15.49 6.59 24.11
CA GLU A 421 15.19 8.00 23.94
C GLU A 421 14.88 8.68 25.28
N LEU A 422 13.99 8.10 26.10
CA LEU A 422 13.66 8.60 27.43
C LEU A 422 14.84 8.59 28.40
N ALA A 423 15.76 7.62 28.23
CA ALA A 423 17.01 7.53 28.98
C ALA A 423 18.11 8.47 28.46
N ASN A 424 17.82 9.29 27.45
CA ASN A 424 18.78 10.14 26.72
C ASN A 424 20.04 9.36 26.29
N SER A 425 19.81 8.13 25.79
CA SER A 425 20.84 7.15 25.46
C SER A 425 20.79 6.70 23.98
N LEU A 426 20.22 7.56 23.10
CA LEU A 426 20.28 7.33 21.66
C LEU A 426 21.73 7.42 21.17
N ARG A 427 22.11 6.47 20.32
CA ARG A 427 23.47 6.31 19.81
C ARG A 427 23.45 6.15 18.31
N GLY A 428 24.39 6.73 17.62
CA GLY A 428 24.63 6.62 16.18
C GLY A 428 26.13 6.80 15.85
N ASP A 429 26.95 6.79 16.87
CA ASP A 429 28.39 7.11 16.81
C ASP A 429 29.27 5.92 16.45
N PHE A 430 30.53 6.24 16.11
CA PHE A 430 31.56 5.27 15.79
C PHE A 430 32.43 4.94 17.03
N TYR A 431 32.69 3.65 17.20
CA TYR A 431 33.44 3.08 18.31
C TYR A 431 34.56 2.19 17.79
N GLY A 432 35.70 2.20 18.48
CA GLY A 432 36.81 1.29 18.23
C GLY A 432 36.50 -0.16 18.62
N SER A 433 37.30 -1.09 18.12
CA SER A 433 37.27 -2.50 18.51
C SER A 433 37.98 -2.77 19.82
N GLU A 434 37.46 -3.74 20.58
CA GLU A 434 38.16 -4.35 21.71
C GLU A 434 38.96 -5.58 21.24
N LEU A 435 40.12 -5.83 21.85
CA LEU A 435 40.89 -7.04 21.57
C LEU A 435 40.56 -8.12 22.62
N VAL A 436 39.92 -9.20 22.18
CA VAL A 436 39.52 -10.33 23.02
C VAL A 436 40.10 -11.61 22.44
N LYS A 437 41.01 -12.27 23.16
CA LYS A 437 41.68 -13.50 22.71
C LYS A 437 42.28 -13.40 21.30
N GLY A 438 42.91 -12.27 20.97
CA GLY A 438 43.50 -12.02 19.65
C GLY A 438 42.54 -11.65 18.55
N ARG A 439 41.23 -11.53 18.81
CA ARG A 439 40.21 -11.08 17.87
C ARG A 439 39.72 -9.69 18.21
N ARG A 440 39.47 -8.89 17.16
CA ARG A 440 38.90 -7.56 17.31
C ARG A 440 37.36 -7.70 17.31
N VAL A 441 36.77 -7.32 18.42
CA VAL A 441 35.31 -7.48 18.65
C VAL A 441 34.70 -6.19 19.15
N ARG A 442 33.38 -6.11 19.03
CA ARG A 442 32.55 -5.15 19.72
C ARG A 442 31.63 -5.89 20.68
N LYS A 443 31.54 -5.40 21.93
CA LYS A 443 30.58 -5.91 22.91
C LYS A 443 29.52 -4.85 23.17
N GLU A 444 28.28 -5.29 23.24
CA GLU A 444 27.11 -4.48 23.55
C GLU A 444 26.21 -5.22 24.55
N SER A 445 25.36 -4.49 25.25
CA SER A 445 24.32 -5.05 26.12
C SER A 445 22.93 -4.82 25.54
N THR A 446 22.01 -5.75 25.80
CA THR A 446 20.61 -5.60 25.45
C THR A 446 19.87 -4.85 26.56
N LEU A 447 20.16 -3.55 26.73
CA LEU A 447 19.65 -2.76 27.86
C LEU A 447 18.28 -2.14 27.58
N TYR A 448 18.08 -1.62 26.38
CA TYR A 448 16.89 -0.90 25.96
C TYR A 448 16.10 -1.70 24.95
N THR A 449 14.76 -1.72 25.07
CA THR A 449 13.87 -2.29 24.05
C THR A 449 13.92 -1.47 22.77
N GLY A 450 13.67 -2.13 21.62
CA GLY A 450 13.65 -1.50 20.31
C GLY A 450 14.56 -2.22 19.32
N ARG A 451 14.81 -1.56 18.19
CA ARG A 451 15.70 -2.06 17.14
C ARG A 451 17.05 -1.39 17.24
N HIS A 452 18.08 -2.18 17.09
CA HIS A 452 19.47 -1.73 17.15
C HIS A 452 20.20 -2.23 15.92
N TYR A 453 21.05 -1.38 15.34
CA TYR A 453 21.82 -1.68 14.14
C TYR A 453 23.30 -1.56 14.46
N VAL A 454 24.07 -2.50 13.97
CA VAL A 454 25.53 -2.49 14.13
C VAL A 454 26.17 -2.67 12.75
N GLU A 455 27.08 -1.75 12.40
CA GLU A 455 27.84 -1.78 11.15
C GLU A 455 29.33 -1.81 11.47
N ALA A 456 30.08 -2.48 10.63
CA ALA A 456 31.53 -2.59 10.75
C ALA A 456 32.22 -1.91 9.57
N TYR A 457 33.29 -1.17 9.85
CA TYR A 457 34.08 -0.41 8.88
C TYR A 457 35.53 -0.84 8.95
N LEU A 458 36.14 -1.14 7.79
CA LEU A 458 37.58 -1.41 7.66
C LEU A 458 38.27 -0.14 7.17
N VAL A 459 39.02 0.48 8.05
CA VAL A 459 39.68 1.77 7.79
C VAL A 459 41.21 1.61 7.78
N LYS A 460 41.87 2.23 6.80
CA LYS A 460 43.31 2.32 6.71
C LYS A 460 43.69 3.69 6.20
N ASN A 461 44.59 4.38 6.92
CA ASN A 461 45.07 5.71 6.55
C ASN A 461 43.95 6.73 6.26
N GLY A 462 42.89 6.71 7.05
CA GLY A 462 41.75 7.63 6.87
C GLY A 462 40.82 7.33 5.70
N VAL A 463 40.92 6.16 5.06
CA VAL A 463 40.07 5.69 3.99
C VAL A 463 39.37 4.41 4.44
N CYS A 464 38.02 4.32 4.18
CA CYS A 464 37.24 3.13 4.42
C CYS A 464 37.25 2.23 3.18
N TYR A 465 37.83 1.04 3.34
CA TYR A 465 37.96 0.04 2.26
C TYR A 465 36.87 -1.00 2.23
N GLY A 466 36.09 -1.10 3.31
CA GLY A 466 34.97 -2.02 3.38
C GLY A 466 33.98 -1.63 4.49
N LYS A 467 32.73 -1.81 4.21
CA LYS A 467 31.62 -1.55 5.13
C LYS A 467 30.68 -2.75 5.12
N SER A 468 30.23 -3.20 6.28
CA SER A 468 29.24 -4.26 6.34
C SER A 468 27.83 -3.73 6.04
N ASN A 469 26.93 -4.63 5.67
CA ASN A 469 25.51 -4.35 5.81
C ASN A 469 25.16 -4.16 7.30
N PRO A 470 24.15 -3.36 7.64
CA PRO A 470 23.67 -3.22 9.00
C PRO A 470 23.20 -4.56 9.57
N PHE A 471 23.73 -4.95 10.73
CA PHE A 471 23.27 -6.11 11.47
C PHE A 471 22.19 -5.66 12.46
N GLU A 472 20.95 -6.12 12.22
CA GLU A 472 19.79 -5.74 13.02
C GLU A 472 19.61 -6.67 14.23
N ILE A 473 19.22 -6.08 15.37
CA ILE A 473 18.85 -6.78 16.60
C ILE A 473 17.55 -6.15 17.12
N ILE A 474 16.60 -6.99 17.54
CA ILE A 474 15.33 -6.55 18.12
C ILE A 474 15.32 -6.97 19.59
N ILE A 475 15.25 -5.98 20.50
CA ILE A 475 15.25 -6.23 21.94
C ILE A 475 13.85 -6.03 22.50
N THR A 476 13.34 -6.99 23.27
CA THR A 476 12.00 -6.99 23.88
C THR A 476 12.03 -7.35 25.35
N ASP A 477 11.03 -6.88 26.11
CA ASP A 477 10.84 -7.24 27.52
C ASP A 477 10.16 -8.58 27.73
N LYS A 478 9.46 -9.11 26.72
CA LYS A 478 8.65 -10.32 26.84
C LYS A 478 9.39 -11.55 26.32
N PHE A 479 9.53 -12.53 27.17
CA PHE A 479 9.97 -13.88 26.81
C PHE A 479 8.88 -14.55 25.96
N SER A 480 9.07 -14.70 24.68
CA SER A 480 8.29 -15.60 23.83
C SER A 480 9.00 -16.94 23.77
N ILE A 481 8.39 -17.99 24.35
CA ILE A 481 8.94 -19.36 24.40
C ILE A 481 9.02 -19.99 23.00
N ASP A 482 8.39 -19.41 21.98
CA ASP A 482 8.21 -20.00 20.65
C ASP A 482 9.43 -19.87 19.72
N PHE A 483 10.51 -19.20 20.12
CA PHE A 483 11.71 -18.99 19.30
C PHE A 483 12.94 -19.80 19.70
N VAL A 484 12.79 -20.83 20.51
CA VAL A 484 13.90 -21.71 20.97
C VAL A 484 13.68 -23.16 20.49
N ARG A 485 13.19 -23.36 19.28
CA ARG A 485 13.25 -24.70 18.63
C ARG A 485 13.92 -24.63 17.29
#